data_1cea930bd8a3afda28ae74bf1a341128
#
_entry.id   1cea930bd8a3afda28ae74bf1a341128
#
_cell.length_a   1.000
_cell.length_b   1.000
_cell.length_c   1.000
_cell.angle_alpha   90.00
_cell.angle_beta   90.00
_cell.angle_gamma   90.00
#
_symmetry.space_group_name_H-M   'P 1'
#
loop_
_entity.id
_entity.type
_entity.pdbx_description
1 polymer ?
#
loop_
_entity_poly.entity_id
_entity_poly.type
_entity_poly.pdbx_seq_one_letter_code
_entity_poly.pdbx_strand_id
1 'polypeptide(L)'
;MDGRLRLNAKKGPFCHNLKNSEVIMDKQATFSEMKNGTAEDYAIIAEQGSKHASELPNRIMDHLNLLKGDTGGFAVDRFTHSIQTATRAHRDGRDEEYLVCALLHDIGDSIASANHADLAATMLEPFVSDKNYWIVKHHGIFQGYYFFEHMGLDKNMRDQFKGHEYWNDCAEFCSKYDQNSFDPEYENLPIEEFIPMVHNVFAKPRDSIYKRRDY
;
A
#
# COMPACT_ATOMS: atom_id res chain seq x y z
N MET A 1 -21.90 -32.21 -53.61
CA MET A 1 -22.87 -31.11 -53.44
C MET A 1 -22.30 -30.21 -52.37
N ASP A 2 -21.73 -29.11 -52.78
CA ASP A 2 -20.99 -28.17 -51.97
C ASP A 2 -21.91 -27.06 -51.53
N GLY A 3 -22.13 -26.90 -50.24
CA GLY A 3 -23.03 -25.93 -49.64
C GLY A 3 -22.28 -24.95 -48.72
N ARG A 4 -21.53 -24.01 -49.28
CA ARG A 4 -20.90 -22.94 -48.51
C ARG A 4 -21.94 -21.88 -48.10
N LEU A 5 -22.22 -21.82 -46.78
CA LEU A 5 -22.91 -20.69 -46.17
C LEU A 5 -22.01 -19.47 -46.08
N ARG A 6 -22.39 -18.41 -46.83
CA ARG A 6 -21.76 -17.09 -46.71
C ARG A 6 -22.44 -16.32 -45.55
N LEU A 7 -21.69 -16.06 -44.49
CA LEU A 7 -22.06 -15.12 -43.43
C LEU A 7 -21.80 -13.68 -43.89
N ASN A 8 -22.85 -12.93 -44.15
CA ASN A 8 -22.79 -11.48 -44.37
C ASN A 8 -22.61 -10.75 -43.04
N ALA A 9 -21.40 -10.29 -42.75
CA ALA A 9 -21.14 -9.37 -41.65
C ALA A 9 -21.55 -7.95 -42.07
N LYS A 10 -22.66 -7.44 -41.51
CA LYS A 10 -23.01 -6.02 -41.60
C LYS A 10 -22.03 -5.19 -40.79
N LYS A 11 -21.26 -4.32 -41.46
CA LYS A 11 -20.44 -3.28 -40.84
C LYS A 11 -21.36 -2.23 -40.20
N GLY A 12 -21.33 -2.11 -38.89
CA GLY A 12 -21.94 -1.00 -38.14
C GLY A 12 -21.04 0.26 -38.23
N PRO A 13 -21.65 1.45 -38.12
CA PRO A 13 -20.95 2.72 -38.34
C PRO A 13 -20.32 3.20 -37.02
N PHE A 14 -19.10 2.80 -36.69
CA PHE A 14 -18.27 3.44 -35.70
C PHE A 14 -16.81 3.50 -36.13
N CYS A 15 -16.60 4.22 -37.29
CA CYS A 15 -15.31 4.81 -37.58
C CYS A 15 -15.33 6.23 -37.02
N HIS A 16 -15.00 6.41 -35.73
CA HIS A 16 -14.63 7.72 -35.22
C HIS A 16 -13.12 7.89 -35.37
N ASN A 17 -12.76 8.87 -36.16
CA ASN A 17 -11.49 9.55 -36.30
C ASN A 17 -10.52 9.31 -35.13
N LEU A 18 -9.61 8.38 -35.30
CA LEU A 18 -8.29 8.44 -34.65
C LEU A 18 -7.54 9.59 -35.31
N LYS A 19 -7.78 10.81 -34.81
CA LYS A 19 -6.85 11.91 -35.02
C LYS A 19 -5.53 11.46 -34.44
N ASN A 20 -4.45 11.61 -35.20
CA ASN A 20 -3.06 11.42 -34.88
C ASN A 20 -2.81 11.82 -33.40
N SER A 21 -2.86 10.89 -32.48
CA SER A 21 -2.09 10.97 -31.25
C SER A 21 -0.67 10.70 -31.72
N GLU A 22 0.12 11.76 -31.91
CA GLU A 22 1.56 11.62 -31.89
C GLU A 22 1.88 10.81 -30.63
N VAL A 23 2.37 9.59 -30.83
CA VAL A 23 3.00 8.82 -29.77
C VAL A 23 4.21 9.65 -29.41
N ILE A 24 4.08 10.46 -28.37
CA ILE A 24 5.21 11.13 -27.74
C ILE A 24 6.06 9.97 -27.20
N MET A 25 7.03 9.55 -28.02
CA MET A 25 8.05 8.61 -27.54
C MET A 25 8.76 9.34 -26.40
N ASP A 26 8.51 8.88 -25.17
CA ASP A 26 9.22 9.38 -24.01
C ASP A 26 10.72 9.31 -24.32
N LYS A 27 11.41 10.45 -24.22
CA LYS A 27 12.85 10.49 -24.39
C LYS A 27 13.48 9.51 -23.41
N GLN A 28 14.46 8.76 -23.89
CA GLN A 28 15.21 7.80 -23.10
C GLN A 28 16.69 8.20 -23.03
N ALA A 29 17.32 7.88 -21.93
CA ALA A 29 18.78 8.01 -21.80
C ALA A 29 19.47 7.07 -22.79
N THR A 30 20.62 7.48 -23.31
CA THR A 30 21.34 6.79 -24.41
C THR A 30 22.45 5.87 -23.92
N PHE A 31 22.84 5.95 -22.64
CA PHE A 31 23.94 5.16 -22.08
C PHE A 31 23.51 3.74 -21.70
N SER A 32 24.47 2.81 -21.76
CA SER A 32 24.34 1.43 -21.25
C SER A 32 24.99 1.23 -19.90
N GLU A 33 25.87 2.15 -19.47
CA GLU A 33 26.54 2.16 -18.17
C GLU A 33 26.37 3.56 -17.55
N MET A 34 25.95 3.64 -16.30
CA MET A 34 25.64 4.91 -15.62
C MET A 34 26.80 5.91 -15.64
N LYS A 35 28.07 5.44 -15.54
CA LYS A 35 29.27 6.29 -15.58
C LYS A 35 29.45 7.02 -16.90
N ASN A 36 28.79 6.57 -17.98
CA ASN A 36 28.90 7.14 -19.31
C ASN A 36 27.74 8.12 -19.62
N GLY A 37 26.79 8.29 -18.67
CA GLY A 37 25.65 9.18 -18.84
C GLY A 37 26.06 10.64 -18.88
N THR A 38 25.40 11.40 -19.74
CA THR A 38 25.54 12.86 -19.86
C THR A 38 24.58 13.60 -18.94
N ALA A 39 24.77 14.90 -18.77
CA ALA A 39 23.84 15.75 -18.02
C ALA A 39 22.43 15.74 -18.66
N GLU A 40 22.33 15.63 -19.99
CA GLU A 40 21.05 15.52 -20.69
C GLU A 40 20.35 14.19 -20.42
N ASP A 41 21.06 13.08 -20.42
CA ASP A 41 20.52 11.77 -20.04
C ASP A 41 19.95 11.80 -18.60
N TYR A 42 20.69 12.37 -17.65
CA TYR A 42 20.23 12.47 -16.26
C TYR A 42 19.06 13.43 -16.07
N ALA A 43 18.94 14.48 -16.90
CA ALA A 43 17.75 15.35 -16.91
C ALA A 43 16.51 14.60 -17.39
N ILE A 44 16.63 13.76 -18.41
CA ILE A 44 15.56 12.87 -18.89
C ILE A 44 15.14 11.90 -17.78
N ILE A 45 16.11 11.24 -17.14
CA ILE A 45 15.86 10.30 -16.04
C ILE A 45 15.15 11.00 -14.87
N ALA A 46 15.57 12.21 -14.50
CA ALA A 46 14.95 12.96 -13.42
C ALA A 46 13.49 13.32 -13.74
N GLU A 47 13.20 13.75 -14.97
CA GLU A 47 11.82 14.04 -15.41
C GLU A 47 10.93 12.79 -15.35
N GLN A 48 11.39 11.68 -15.93
CA GLN A 48 10.63 10.42 -15.94
C GLN A 48 10.51 9.84 -14.52
N GLY A 49 11.55 9.94 -13.71
CA GLY A 49 11.53 9.55 -12.30
C GLY A 49 10.49 10.34 -11.48
N SER A 50 10.35 11.64 -11.74
CA SER A 50 9.32 12.46 -11.10
C SER A 50 7.92 12.03 -11.49
N LYS A 51 7.66 11.76 -12.78
CA LYS A 51 6.38 11.21 -13.24
C LYS A 51 6.09 9.84 -12.62
N HIS A 52 7.10 8.95 -12.58
CA HIS A 52 6.96 7.66 -11.94
C HIS A 52 6.65 7.79 -10.44
N ALA A 53 7.31 8.71 -9.74
CA ALA A 53 7.07 8.94 -8.33
C ALA A 53 5.65 9.47 -8.05
N SER A 54 5.11 10.34 -8.90
CA SER A 54 3.74 10.86 -8.72
C SER A 54 2.65 9.79 -8.84
N GLU A 55 2.93 8.66 -9.50
CA GLU A 55 2.02 7.51 -9.61
C GLU A 55 2.17 6.50 -8.47
N LEU A 56 3.01 6.78 -7.47
CA LEU A 56 3.23 5.87 -6.34
C LEU A 56 1.92 5.54 -5.58
N PRO A 57 1.03 6.50 -5.26
CA PRO A 57 -0.23 6.20 -4.57
C PRO A 57 -1.09 5.18 -5.33
N ASN A 58 -1.19 5.30 -6.67
CA ASN A 58 -1.96 4.37 -7.49
C ASN A 58 -1.37 2.95 -7.40
N ARG A 59 -0.04 2.82 -7.50
CA ARG A 59 0.63 1.50 -7.37
C ARG A 59 0.46 0.89 -5.99
N ILE A 60 0.41 1.70 -4.94
CA ILE A 60 0.12 1.23 -3.57
C ILE A 60 -1.31 0.68 -3.50
N MET A 61 -2.28 1.38 -4.07
CA MET A 61 -3.67 0.91 -4.12
C MET A 61 -3.82 -0.36 -4.95
N ASP A 62 -3.11 -0.46 -6.09
CA ASP A 62 -3.07 -1.69 -6.89
C ASP A 62 -2.47 -2.86 -6.08
N HIS A 63 -1.40 -2.60 -5.32
CA HIS A 63 -0.78 -3.61 -4.46
C HIS A 63 -1.72 -4.04 -3.31
N LEU A 64 -2.39 -3.10 -2.67
CA LEU A 64 -3.39 -3.40 -1.63
C LEU A 64 -4.51 -4.31 -2.17
N ASN A 65 -4.91 -4.13 -3.43
CA ASN A 65 -5.92 -4.99 -4.08
C ASN A 65 -5.47 -6.45 -4.22
N LEU A 66 -4.17 -6.77 -4.15
CA LEU A 66 -3.67 -8.15 -4.17
C LEU A 66 -4.05 -8.94 -2.90
N LEU A 67 -4.44 -8.25 -1.84
CA LEU A 67 -4.91 -8.88 -0.59
C LEU A 67 -6.35 -9.42 -0.69
N LYS A 68 -7.07 -9.13 -1.78
CA LYS A 68 -8.45 -9.59 -1.99
C LYS A 68 -8.52 -11.10 -2.22
N GLY A 69 -9.54 -11.71 -1.61
CA GLY A 69 -9.91 -13.11 -1.85
C GLY A 69 -9.11 -14.15 -1.08
N ASP A 70 -7.96 -13.79 -0.48
CA ASP A 70 -7.21 -14.68 0.40
C ASP A 70 -7.55 -14.39 1.86
N THR A 71 -8.33 -15.28 2.46
CA THR A 71 -8.72 -15.18 3.88
C THR A 71 -7.64 -15.67 4.83
N GLY A 72 -6.67 -16.45 4.38
CA GLY A 72 -5.70 -17.09 5.26
C GLY A 72 -6.33 -17.94 6.39
N GLY A 73 -7.62 -18.31 6.24
CA GLY A 73 -8.40 -19.04 7.26
C GLY A 73 -9.19 -18.14 8.22
N PHE A 74 -9.12 -16.82 8.09
CA PHE A 74 -9.94 -15.86 8.84
C PHE A 74 -11.36 -15.75 8.25
N ALA A 75 -12.27 -15.09 8.98
CA ALA A 75 -13.64 -14.88 8.55
C ALA A 75 -13.79 -13.87 7.41
N VAL A 76 -12.78 -13.01 7.22
CA VAL A 76 -12.68 -12.01 6.14
C VAL A 76 -11.34 -12.15 5.43
N ASP A 77 -11.23 -11.65 4.20
CA ASP A 77 -9.95 -11.57 3.53
C ASP A 77 -9.08 -10.42 4.07
N ARG A 78 -7.78 -10.45 3.76
CA ARG A 78 -6.82 -9.45 4.24
C ARG A 78 -7.13 -8.04 3.77
N PHE A 79 -7.72 -7.88 2.59
CA PHE A 79 -8.17 -6.58 2.10
C PHE A 79 -9.31 -6.02 2.96
N THR A 80 -10.30 -6.86 3.28
CA THR A 80 -11.41 -6.49 4.16
C THR A 80 -10.91 -6.18 5.58
N HIS A 81 -9.97 -6.97 6.11
CA HIS A 81 -9.31 -6.70 7.38
C HIS A 81 -8.67 -5.31 7.42
N SER A 82 -7.89 -4.97 6.37
CA SER A 82 -7.24 -3.66 6.24
C SER A 82 -8.25 -2.50 6.24
N ILE A 83 -9.36 -2.64 5.50
CA ILE A 83 -10.43 -1.63 5.47
C ILE A 83 -11.15 -1.54 6.83
N GLN A 84 -11.41 -2.66 7.49
CA GLN A 84 -12.04 -2.66 8.82
C GLN A 84 -11.16 -1.93 9.82
N THR A 85 -9.87 -2.22 9.83
CA THR A 85 -8.89 -1.57 10.72
C THR A 85 -8.89 -0.06 10.52
N ALA A 86 -8.81 0.40 9.26
CA ALA A 86 -8.88 1.82 8.93
C ALA A 86 -10.25 2.44 9.26
N THR A 87 -11.36 1.73 9.02
CA THR A 87 -12.72 2.22 9.34
C THR A 87 -12.91 2.41 10.85
N ARG A 88 -12.40 1.48 11.66
CA ARG A 88 -12.46 1.59 13.12
C ARG A 88 -11.66 2.80 13.62
N ALA A 89 -10.46 2.99 13.09
CA ALA A 89 -9.62 4.14 13.40
C ALA A 89 -10.29 5.47 12.96
N HIS A 90 -10.93 5.48 11.79
CA HIS A 90 -11.69 6.65 11.30
C HIS A 90 -12.85 7.01 12.21
N ARG A 91 -13.64 6.03 12.65
CA ARG A 91 -14.78 6.25 13.58
C ARG A 91 -14.32 6.74 14.95
N ASP A 92 -13.09 6.42 15.34
CA ASP A 92 -12.46 6.91 16.58
C ASP A 92 -11.79 8.29 16.42
N GLY A 93 -11.90 8.91 15.23
CA GLY A 93 -11.42 10.28 14.94
C GLY A 93 -9.91 10.39 14.80
N ARG A 94 -9.21 9.33 14.37
CA ARG A 94 -7.77 9.37 14.08
C ARG A 94 -7.50 10.25 12.85
N ASP A 95 -6.31 10.82 12.81
CA ASP A 95 -5.86 11.64 11.70
C ASP A 95 -5.58 10.84 10.42
N GLU A 96 -5.47 11.55 9.30
CA GLU A 96 -5.30 10.97 7.98
C GLU A 96 -4.05 10.07 7.85
N GLU A 97 -2.92 10.48 8.45
CA GLU A 97 -1.70 9.68 8.44
C GLU A 97 -1.90 8.34 9.15
N TYR A 98 -2.54 8.38 10.32
CA TYR A 98 -2.87 7.17 11.08
C TYR A 98 -3.82 6.25 10.30
N LEU A 99 -4.84 6.81 9.62
CA LEU A 99 -5.78 6.04 8.82
C LEU A 99 -5.09 5.30 7.65
N VAL A 100 -4.15 5.98 6.98
CA VAL A 100 -3.36 5.36 5.91
C VAL A 100 -2.45 4.26 6.48
N CYS A 101 -1.84 4.47 7.64
CA CYS A 101 -1.07 3.43 8.31
C CYS A 101 -1.94 2.23 8.69
N ALA A 102 -3.14 2.47 9.22
CA ALA A 102 -4.10 1.41 9.54
C ALA A 102 -4.58 0.63 8.32
N LEU A 103 -4.78 1.32 7.18
CA LEU A 103 -5.15 0.68 5.92
C LEU A 103 -4.04 -0.19 5.35
N LEU A 104 -2.78 0.20 5.53
CA LEU A 104 -1.64 -0.40 4.84
C LEU A 104 -0.76 -1.27 5.75
N HIS A 105 -1.12 -1.46 7.04
CA HIS A 105 -0.25 -2.16 7.99
C HIS A 105 0.11 -3.59 7.57
N ASP A 106 -0.81 -4.27 6.91
CA ASP A 106 -0.67 -5.66 6.41
C ASP A 106 -0.39 -5.76 4.91
N ILE A 107 -0.12 -4.65 4.21
CA ILE A 107 0.11 -4.67 2.75
C ILE A 107 1.25 -5.60 2.34
N GLY A 108 2.18 -5.88 3.25
CA GLY A 108 3.29 -6.80 3.06
C GLY A 108 2.89 -8.27 2.94
N ASP A 109 1.73 -8.66 3.40
CA ASP A 109 1.31 -10.08 3.45
C ASP A 109 1.30 -10.75 2.07
N SER A 110 1.03 -10.01 1.00
CA SER A 110 0.99 -10.54 -0.37
C SER A 110 2.34 -11.03 -0.89
N ILE A 111 3.47 -10.51 -0.37
CA ILE A 111 4.82 -10.80 -0.87
C ILE A 111 5.85 -11.09 0.22
N ALA A 112 5.54 -10.81 1.48
CA ALA A 112 6.47 -10.93 2.59
C ALA A 112 5.77 -11.42 3.88
N SER A 113 4.95 -12.47 3.79
CA SER A 113 4.13 -12.97 4.91
C SER A 113 4.93 -13.26 6.19
N ALA A 114 6.22 -13.61 6.08
CA ALA A 114 7.06 -13.87 7.25
C ALA A 114 7.50 -12.60 8.00
N ASN A 115 7.47 -11.44 7.33
CA ASN A 115 7.88 -10.14 7.86
C ASN A 115 7.07 -8.98 7.25
N HIS A 116 5.77 -9.20 7.05
CA HIS A 116 4.85 -8.23 6.43
C HIS A 116 4.89 -6.85 7.10
N ALA A 117 4.99 -6.81 8.43
CA ALA A 117 5.08 -5.59 9.20
C ALA A 117 6.32 -4.75 8.86
N ASP A 118 7.48 -5.40 8.71
CA ASP A 118 8.72 -4.71 8.31
C ASP A 118 8.61 -4.14 6.89
N LEU A 119 8.00 -4.89 5.96
CA LEU A 119 7.79 -4.40 4.59
C LEU A 119 6.86 -3.19 4.57
N ALA A 120 5.70 -3.28 5.24
CA ALA A 120 4.76 -2.18 5.34
C ALA A 120 5.40 -0.94 5.98
N ALA A 121 6.11 -1.12 7.09
CA ALA A 121 6.81 -0.04 7.78
C ALA A 121 7.87 0.62 6.89
N THR A 122 8.71 -0.16 6.21
CA THR A 122 9.75 0.37 5.32
C THR A 122 9.15 1.18 4.16
N MET A 123 8.02 0.74 3.60
CA MET A 123 7.31 1.48 2.56
C MET A 123 6.76 2.81 3.08
N LEU A 124 6.25 2.84 4.30
CA LEU A 124 5.65 4.01 4.93
C LEU A 124 6.69 4.99 5.51
N GLU A 125 7.86 4.50 5.94
CA GLU A 125 8.88 5.27 6.66
C GLU A 125 9.17 6.66 6.05
N PRO A 126 9.35 6.81 4.73
CA PRO A 126 9.65 8.12 4.15
C PRO A 126 8.52 9.14 4.25
N PHE A 127 7.29 8.71 4.58
CA PHE A 127 6.07 9.52 4.43
C PHE A 127 5.36 9.81 5.74
N VAL A 128 5.60 9.02 6.78
CA VAL A 128 4.84 9.09 8.04
C VAL A 128 5.72 9.49 9.22
N SER A 129 5.11 9.81 10.35
CA SER A 129 5.79 10.11 11.61
C SER A 129 6.50 8.88 12.18
N ASP A 130 7.54 9.11 12.99
CA ASP A 130 8.28 8.05 13.67
C ASP A 130 7.36 7.18 14.53
N LYS A 131 6.32 7.79 15.13
CA LYS A 131 5.30 7.07 15.90
C LYS A 131 4.52 6.10 15.02
N ASN A 132 3.96 6.57 13.92
CA ASN A 132 3.15 5.72 13.03
C ASN A 132 4.00 4.64 12.34
N TYR A 133 5.23 4.98 11.93
CA TYR A 133 6.21 3.99 11.46
C TYR A 133 6.44 2.89 12.51
N TRP A 134 6.68 3.27 13.78
CA TRP A 134 6.95 2.34 14.85
C TRP A 134 5.75 1.43 15.14
N ILE A 135 4.53 1.98 15.12
CA ILE A 135 3.28 1.21 15.31
C ILE A 135 3.18 0.14 14.22
N VAL A 136 3.30 0.52 12.94
CA VAL A 136 3.20 -0.44 11.84
C VAL A 136 4.31 -1.49 11.93
N LYS A 137 5.53 -1.10 12.23
CA LYS A 137 6.67 -2.02 12.33
C LYS A 137 6.49 -3.10 13.40
N HIS A 138 5.85 -2.77 14.50
CA HIS A 138 5.77 -3.67 15.65
C HIS A 138 4.37 -4.28 15.84
N HIS A 139 3.36 -3.90 15.02
CA HIS A 139 1.99 -4.36 15.23
C HIS A 139 1.89 -5.90 15.29
N GLY A 140 2.60 -6.63 14.45
CA GLY A 140 2.52 -8.10 14.41
C GLY A 140 2.93 -8.77 15.72
N ILE A 141 4.02 -8.28 16.38
CA ILE A 141 4.41 -8.81 17.69
C ILE A 141 3.47 -8.35 18.81
N PHE A 142 2.85 -7.16 18.68
CA PHE A 142 1.85 -6.68 19.63
C PHE A 142 0.52 -7.40 19.44
N GLN A 143 0.12 -7.68 18.21
CA GLN A 143 -1.05 -8.49 17.86
C GLN A 143 -0.91 -9.93 18.38
N GLY A 144 0.31 -10.48 18.41
CA GLY A 144 0.63 -11.78 18.98
C GLY A 144 0.13 -11.98 20.41
N TYR A 145 -0.06 -10.90 21.19
CA TYR A 145 -0.66 -10.96 22.53
C TYR A 145 -2.01 -11.68 22.56
N TYR A 146 -2.77 -11.63 21.48
CA TYR A 146 -4.11 -12.19 21.38
C TYR A 146 -4.14 -13.65 20.89
N PHE A 147 -3.07 -14.14 20.23
CA PHE A 147 -3.12 -15.47 19.62
C PHE A 147 -1.85 -16.33 19.80
N PHE A 148 -0.70 -15.78 20.16
CA PHE A 148 0.55 -16.53 20.30
C PHE A 148 0.44 -17.72 21.27
N GLU A 149 -0.30 -17.57 22.36
CA GLU A 149 -0.50 -18.65 23.35
C GLU A 149 -1.17 -19.89 22.72
N HIS A 150 -2.09 -19.68 21.76
CA HIS A 150 -2.75 -20.77 21.02
C HIS A 150 -1.81 -21.46 20.04
N MET A 151 -0.69 -20.83 19.69
CA MET A 151 0.37 -21.38 18.83
C MET A 151 1.55 -21.93 19.63
N GLY A 152 1.48 -21.95 20.98
CA GLY A 152 2.56 -22.37 21.85
C GLY A 152 3.72 -21.38 21.95
N LEU A 153 3.47 -20.10 21.60
CA LEU A 153 4.43 -19.00 21.71
C LEU A 153 4.12 -18.14 22.94
N ASP A 154 5.09 -17.34 23.38
CA ASP A 154 4.89 -16.40 24.47
C ASP A 154 4.08 -15.18 24.00
N LYS A 155 2.86 -15.02 24.52
CA LYS A 155 2.01 -13.86 24.23
C LYS A 155 2.60 -12.53 24.70
N ASN A 156 3.54 -12.58 25.65
CA ASN A 156 4.18 -11.39 26.20
C ASN A 156 5.46 -10.97 25.42
N MET A 157 5.73 -11.53 24.25
CA MET A 157 6.89 -11.16 23.44
C MET A 157 6.99 -9.66 23.21
N ARG A 158 5.88 -8.92 23.13
CA ARG A 158 5.83 -7.45 23.05
C ARG A 158 6.46 -6.74 24.26
N ASP A 159 6.58 -7.42 25.41
CA ASP A 159 7.11 -6.84 26.64
C ASP A 159 8.61 -6.48 26.54
N GLN A 160 9.33 -7.04 25.57
CA GLN A 160 10.70 -6.62 25.24
C GLN A 160 10.81 -5.14 24.87
N PHE A 161 9.71 -4.53 24.45
CA PHE A 161 9.64 -3.11 24.08
C PHE A 161 9.07 -2.22 25.20
N LYS A 162 8.81 -2.75 26.41
CA LYS A 162 8.33 -1.97 27.55
C LYS A 162 9.29 -0.81 27.85
N GLY A 163 8.71 0.38 27.98
CA GLY A 163 9.47 1.62 28.19
C GLY A 163 9.76 2.40 26.90
N HIS A 164 9.49 1.84 25.74
CA HIS A 164 9.51 2.63 24.50
C HIS A 164 8.36 3.65 24.50
N GLU A 165 8.62 4.88 24.05
CA GLU A 165 7.63 5.98 24.07
C GLU A 165 6.31 5.64 23.34
N TYR A 166 6.37 4.84 22.26
CA TYR A 166 5.21 4.45 21.44
C TYR A 166 4.63 3.08 21.81
N TRP A 167 5.07 2.47 22.90
CA TRP A 167 4.58 1.15 23.34
C TRP A 167 3.06 1.14 23.54
N ASN A 168 2.53 2.16 24.22
CA ASN A 168 1.10 2.28 24.49
C ASN A 168 0.30 2.53 23.21
N ASP A 169 0.83 3.33 22.28
CA ASP A 169 0.18 3.62 20.99
C ASP A 169 0.02 2.34 20.13
N CYS A 170 1.06 1.50 20.09
CA CYS A 170 1.00 0.23 19.37
C CYS A 170 0.07 -0.77 20.06
N ALA A 171 0.10 -0.86 21.39
CA ALA A 171 -0.84 -1.69 22.15
C ALA A 171 -2.29 -1.24 21.94
N GLU A 172 -2.54 0.07 21.87
CA GLU A 172 -3.85 0.64 21.56
C GLU A 172 -4.28 0.31 20.12
N PHE A 173 -3.38 0.48 19.12
CA PHE A 173 -3.64 0.12 17.74
C PHE A 173 -4.14 -1.33 17.62
N CYS A 174 -3.38 -2.28 18.17
CA CYS A 174 -3.75 -3.69 18.12
C CYS A 174 -5.05 -3.97 18.88
N SER A 175 -5.25 -3.35 20.07
CA SER A 175 -6.41 -3.64 20.91
C SER A 175 -7.71 -3.06 20.37
N LYS A 176 -7.67 -1.86 19.80
CA LYS A 176 -8.88 -1.15 19.36
C LYS A 176 -9.24 -1.41 17.90
N TYR A 177 -8.25 -1.58 17.04
CA TYR A 177 -8.48 -1.57 15.60
C TYR A 177 -8.14 -2.91 14.95
N ASP A 178 -6.91 -3.39 15.08
CA ASP A 178 -6.38 -4.53 14.34
C ASP A 178 -7.06 -5.85 14.74
N GLN A 179 -6.93 -6.27 16.00
CA GLN A 179 -7.47 -7.57 16.48
C GLN A 179 -9.00 -7.68 16.39
N ASN A 180 -9.72 -6.57 16.24
CA ASN A 180 -11.17 -6.53 16.10
C ASN A 180 -11.66 -6.58 14.66
N SER A 181 -10.77 -6.61 13.67
CA SER A 181 -11.08 -6.38 12.25
C SER A 181 -11.22 -7.66 11.44
N PHE A 182 -11.93 -8.65 12.00
CA PHE A 182 -12.22 -9.94 11.38
C PHE A 182 -13.71 -10.28 11.37
N ASP A 183 -14.58 -9.27 11.44
CA ASP A 183 -16.03 -9.43 11.52
C ASP A 183 -16.68 -9.27 10.13
N PRO A 184 -17.26 -10.34 9.53
CA PRO A 184 -17.89 -10.26 8.21
C PRO A 184 -19.15 -9.38 8.19
N GLU A 185 -19.76 -9.11 9.35
CA GLU A 185 -20.96 -8.28 9.48
C GLU A 185 -20.62 -6.81 9.77
N TYR A 186 -19.33 -6.47 9.93
CA TYR A 186 -18.95 -5.09 10.21
C TYR A 186 -19.13 -4.19 9.00
N GLU A 187 -19.87 -3.10 9.16
CA GLU A 187 -20.11 -2.11 8.11
C GLU A 187 -18.85 -1.27 7.86
N ASN A 188 -18.15 -1.56 6.78
CA ASN A 188 -16.96 -0.85 6.37
C ASN A 188 -17.29 0.47 5.68
N LEU A 189 -16.41 1.47 5.82
CA LEU A 189 -16.37 2.57 4.85
C LEU A 189 -15.91 2.03 3.47
N PRO A 190 -16.41 2.62 2.38
CA PRO A 190 -15.94 2.27 1.05
C PRO A 190 -14.46 2.66 0.89
N ILE A 191 -13.70 1.87 0.12
CA ILE A 191 -12.26 2.12 -0.11
C ILE A 191 -12.00 3.51 -0.71
N GLU A 192 -12.96 4.04 -1.46
CA GLU A 192 -12.93 5.34 -2.11
C GLU A 192 -12.73 6.50 -1.12
N GLU A 193 -13.17 6.34 0.14
CA GLU A 193 -12.95 7.33 1.20
C GLU A 193 -11.46 7.44 1.58
N PHE A 194 -10.70 6.36 1.45
CA PHE A 194 -9.29 6.31 1.82
C PHE A 194 -8.33 6.67 0.67
N ILE A 195 -8.76 6.56 -0.59
CA ILE A 195 -7.92 6.84 -1.76
C ILE A 195 -7.31 8.24 -1.71
N PRO A 196 -8.09 9.34 -1.47
CA PRO A 196 -7.53 10.67 -1.36
C PRO A 196 -6.48 10.81 -0.24
N MET A 197 -6.70 10.12 0.88
CA MET A 197 -5.78 10.12 2.03
C MET A 197 -4.45 9.48 1.67
N VAL A 198 -4.48 8.34 0.97
CA VAL A 198 -3.26 7.70 0.44
C VAL A 198 -2.52 8.64 -0.50
N HIS A 199 -3.22 9.31 -1.43
CA HIS A 199 -2.62 10.29 -2.32
C HIS A 199 -1.95 11.44 -1.55
N ASN A 200 -2.60 11.97 -0.51
CA ASN A 200 -2.08 13.06 0.29
C ASN A 200 -0.81 12.66 1.06
N VAL A 201 -0.85 11.50 1.74
CA VAL A 201 0.29 11.00 2.54
C VAL A 201 1.49 10.72 1.64
N PHE A 202 1.29 10.10 0.47
CA PHE A 202 2.38 9.75 -0.44
C PHE A 202 2.76 10.86 -1.44
N ALA A 203 2.14 12.05 -1.36
CA ALA A 203 2.42 13.16 -2.28
C ALA A 203 3.88 13.63 -2.19
N LYS A 204 4.47 13.64 -1.01
CA LYS A 204 5.85 14.11 -0.79
C LYS A 204 6.53 13.32 0.32
N PRO A 205 7.64 12.66 0.04
CA PRO A 205 8.43 12.04 1.09
C PRO A 205 9.00 13.11 2.05
N ARG A 206 8.95 12.83 3.33
CA ARG A 206 9.63 13.60 4.40
C ARG A 206 11.15 13.36 4.34
N ASP A 207 11.52 12.16 3.89
CA ASP A 207 12.89 11.71 3.78
C ASP A 207 13.10 10.88 2.51
N SER A 208 14.33 10.82 1.99
CA SER A 208 14.70 9.94 0.88
C SER A 208 16.23 9.86 0.77
N ILE A 209 16.75 8.88 0.01
CA ILE A 209 18.19 8.80 -0.30
C ILE A 209 18.73 10.05 -1.03
N TYR A 210 17.86 10.86 -1.62
CA TYR A 210 18.20 12.10 -2.33
C TYR A 210 18.00 13.35 -1.48
N LYS A 211 17.42 13.20 -0.29
CA LYS A 211 17.10 14.29 0.63
C LYS A 211 17.71 13.90 1.97
N ARG A 212 18.94 14.40 2.25
CA ARG A 212 19.59 14.11 3.52
C ARG A 212 18.77 14.64 4.69
N ARG A 213 18.55 13.79 5.69
CA ARG A 213 18.26 14.30 7.04
C ARG A 213 19.53 15.00 7.50
N ASP A 214 19.40 16.24 7.98
CA ASP A 214 20.46 16.86 8.74
C ASP A 214 20.54 16.10 10.07
N TYR A 215 21.57 15.25 10.21
CA TYR A 215 21.89 14.53 11.43
C TYR A 215 22.66 15.43 12.38
#